data_7d550337b8bf53ed11e373a07cc7cb84
#
_entry.id   7d550337b8bf53ed11e373a07cc7cb84
#
_cell.length_a   1.000
_cell.length_b   1.000
_cell.length_c   1.000
_cell.angle_alpha   90.00
_cell.angle_beta   90.00
_cell.angle_gamma   90.00
#
_symmetry.space_group_name_H-M   'P 1'
#
loop_
_entity.id
_entity.type
_entity.pdbx_description
1 polymer ?
#
loop_
_entity_poly.entity_id
_entity_poly.type
_entity_poly.pdbx_seq_one_letter_code
_entity_poly.pdbx_strand_id
1 'polypeptide(L)'
;MKTKSNQQLALVTHNTQLNLDGLQDFFQAPRLSKPEMHLLLKPFFMLDRHADRFKPIEYNYSVVENGRAITRGWNVQPHFKYGLPGPFDRDVTTVIYEMVNELYFAKSLSVPETMVIGTFRDFAERLGIAVSGQNVAAIKDSLKRLMNTLAVCEETFFDNKKHRYISVSFRLLKGVGFAGDEDGNGGKHEENFIVFDECILRNLNTGYVMVVDVDCLRTLKTNIAKQLYAHLSYRFFVEAQDGIECWTADYEWLSVHLGIKRWTELWRAKQQLHDAHEELKELGYIRDYRWDGWRVLYRPGALWKGEQLRRNSGKAKRKRTKQVSPPIEKTPVIEPHDPLIVALSAFASGLSMGEDRIQKLGLTVERARELCLERNIPLRNS
;
A
#
# COMPACT_ATOMS: atom_id res chain seq x y z
N MET A 1 60.96 -2.20 23.82
CA MET A 1 59.60 -2.73 23.72
C MET A 1 58.52 -1.68 24.10
N LYS A 2 58.54 -0.50 23.51
CA LYS A 2 57.55 0.58 23.83
C LYS A 2 56.96 1.28 22.59
N THR A 3 57.20 0.82 21.37
CA THR A 3 56.81 1.51 20.14
C THR A 3 55.64 0.84 19.40
N LYS A 4 55.20 -0.37 19.78
CA LYS A 4 54.03 -1.05 19.13
C LYS A 4 52.66 -0.71 19.75
N SER A 5 52.64 -0.11 20.98
CA SER A 5 51.37 0.21 21.67
C SER A 5 50.74 1.50 21.16
N ASN A 6 51.50 2.47 20.64
CA ASN A 6 50.97 3.76 20.23
C ASN A 6 50.38 3.74 18.80
N GLN A 7 50.83 2.82 17.92
CA GLN A 7 50.23 2.71 16.61
C GLN A 7 48.87 2.00 16.62
N GLN A 8 48.63 1.09 17.57
CA GLN A 8 47.32 0.43 17.68
C GLN A 8 46.29 1.38 18.32
N LEU A 9 46.67 2.32 19.21
CA LEU A 9 45.75 3.32 19.74
C LEU A 9 45.37 4.37 18.71
N ALA A 10 46.27 4.75 17.79
CA ALA A 10 45.99 5.72 16.76
C ALA A 10 45.05 5.15 15.67
N LEU A 11 45.12 3.83 15.38
CA LEU A 11 44.21 3.16 14.44
C LEU A 11 42.80 2.96 15.03
N VAL A 12 42.66 2.78 16.33
CA VAL A 12 41.37 2.65 17.02
C VAL A 12 40.67 4.00 17.11
N THR A 13 41.41 5.10 17.32
CA THR A 13 40.83 6.45 17.39
C THR A 13 40.38 6.94 16.01
N HIS A 14 41.08 6.60 14.92
CA HIS A 14 40.67 7.01 13.56
C HIS A 14 39.44 6.24 13.06
N ASN A 15 39.31 4.96 13.39
CA ASN A 15 38.11 4.18 13.06
C ASN A 15 36.90 4.55 13.93
N THR A 16 37.10 5.08 15.13
CA THR A 16 36.01 5.50 16.00
C THR A 16 35.44 6.86 15.58
N GLN A 17 36.26 7.75 14.98
CA GLN A 17 35.81 9.03 14.45
C GLN A 17 35.01 8.88 13.14
N LEU A 18 35.40 7.97 12.25
CA LEU A 18 34.62 7.65 11.05
C LEU A 18 33.26 7.03 11.35
N ASN A 19 33.13 6.35 12.49
CA ASN A 19 31.85 5.80 12.95
C ASN A 19 30.95 6.83 13.67
N LEU A 20 31.52 7.91 14.23
CA LEU A 20 30.73 8.94 14.92
C LEU A 20 30.05 9.91 13.94
N ASP A 21 30.68 10.25 12.82
CA ASP A 21 30.07 11.07 11.78
C ASP A 21 28.95 10.30 11.04
N GLY A 22 29.09 9.00 10.83
CA GLY A 22 28.01 8.14 10.34
C GLY A 22 26.91 7.85 11.36
N LEU A 23 27.18 8.04 12.67
CA LEU A 23 26.17 7.88 13.72
C LEU A 23 25.34 9.17 13.92
N GLN A 24 25.84 10.35 13.59
CA GLN A 24 25.06 11.59 13.69
C GLN A 24 23.89 11.63 12.70
N ASP A 25 24.04 11.07 11.49
CA ASP A 25 22.92 10.88 10.56
C ASP A 25 21.93 9.83 11.04
N PHE A 26 22.34 8.91 11.92
CA PHE A 26 21.47 7.90 12.55
C PHE A 26 20.61 8.47 13.72
N PHE A 27 20.91 9.65 14.23
CA PHE A 27 20.21 10.23 15.40
C PHE A 27 19.08 11.19 15.04
N GLN A 28 18.89 11.56 13.78
CA GLN A 28 17.64 12.20 13.39
C GLN A 28 16.53 11.16 13.45
N ALA A 29 15.53 11.43 14.28
CA ALA A 29 14.34 10.56 14.35
C ALA A 29 13.73 10.48 12.94
N PRO A 30 13.56 9.26 12.38
CA PRO A 30 13.07 9.11 11.03
C PRO A 30 11.70 9.77 10.88
N ARG A 31 11.49 10.46 9.78
CA ARG A 31 10.18 11.01 9.44
C ARG A 31 9.24 9.86 9.12
N LEU A 32 8.22 9.70 9.95
CA LEU A 32 7.30 8.57 9.84
C LEU A 32 5.94 9.02 9.35
N SER A 33 5.42 8.31 8.37
CA SER A 33 4.02 8.35 7.94
C SER A 33 3.30 7.11 8.45
N LYS A 34 2.03 7.24 8.80
CA LYS A 34 1.19 6.11 9.23
C LYS A 34 -0.08 6.03 8.39
N PRO A 35 0.04 5.63 7.12
CA PRO A 35 -1.11 5.46 6.25
C PRO A 35 -2.08 4.41 6.80
N GLU A 36 -3.35 4.62 6.52
CA GLU A 36 -4.40 3.65 6.74
C GLU A 36 -4.15 2.41 5.86
N MET A 37 -4.37 1.22 6.42
CA MET A 37 -3.93 -0.05 5.84
C MET A 37 -4.53 -0.36 4.46
N HIS A 38 -5.80 -0.04 4.21
CA HIS A 38 -6.42 -0.33 2.90
C HIS A 38 -5.78 0.50 1.79
N LEU A 39 -5.52 1.79 2.03
CA LEU A 39 -4.89 2.67 1.05
C LEU A 39 -3.43 2.29 0.75
N LEU A 40 -2.80 1.57 1.68
CA LEU A 40 -1.46 1.04 1.50
C LEU A 40 -1.48 -0.28 0.71
N LEU A 41 -2.40 -1.18 1.04
CA LEU A 41 -2.40 -2.58 0.59
C LEU A 41 -3.32 -2.87 -0.59
N LYS A 42 -4.32 -2.04 -0.83
CA LYS A 42 -5.27 -2.20 -1.94
C LYS A 42 -4.93 -1.25 -3.08
N PRO A 43 -5.22 -1.60 -4.33
CA PRO A 43 -4.96 -0.72 -5.47
C PRO A 43 -5.87 0.52 -5.39
N PHE A 44 -5.27 1.68 -5.16
CA PHE A 44 -5.98 2.96 -5.10
C PHE A 44 -5.37 3.99 -6.05
N PHE A 45 -4.05 3.93 -6.24
CA PHE A 45 -3.30 4.84 -7.10
C PHE A 45 -2.94 4.19 -8.42
N MET A 46 -3.19 4.88 -9.53
CA MET A 46 -2.76 4.47 -10.87
C MET A 46 -1.32 4.98 -11.10
N LEU A 47 -0.34 4.07 -11.08
CA LEU A 47 1.06 4.43 -11.25
C LEU A 47 1.53 4.42 -12.71
N ASP A 48 0.81 3.76 -13.59
CA ASP A 48 1.09 3.74 -15.02
C ASP A 48 0.71 5.09 -15.65
N ARG A 49 1.69 5.81 -16.18
CA ARG A 49 1.49 7.11 -16.83
C ARG A 49 0.70 7.03 -18.13
N HIS A 50 0.66 5.86 -18.74
CA HIS A 50 -0.01 5.62 -20.02
C HIS A 50 -1.40 4.98 -19.85
N ALA A 51 -1.78 4.64 -18.62
CA ALA A 51 -3.11 4.12 -18.35
C ALA A 51 -4.18 5.21 -18.45
N ASP A 52 -5.36 4.81 -18.88
CA ASP A 52 -6.54 5.67 -18.89
C ASP A 52 -6.99 5.95 -17.45
N ARG A 53 -6.79 7.17 -16.98
CA ARG A 53 -7.16 7.61 -15.64
C ARG A 53 -8.66 7.72 -15.40
N PHE A 54 -9.47 7.59 -16.44
CA PHE A 54 -10.94 7.59 -16.36
C PHE A 54 -11.53 6.18 -16.37
N LYS A 55 -10.69 5.17 -16.45
CA LYS A 55 -11.09 3.77 -16.31
C LYS A 55 -10.99 3.34 -14.84
N PRO A 56 -12.03 2.72 -14.25
CA PRO A 56 -12.00 2.28 -12.86
C PRO A 56 -10.91 1.22 -12.62
N ILE A 57 -10.40 1.17 -11.39
CA ILE A 57 -9.59 0.06 -10.91
C ILE A 57 -10.54 -0.97 -10.30
N GLU A 58 -10.54 -2.18 -10.84
CA GLU A 58 -11.35 -3.30 -10.36
C GLU A 58 -10.46 -4.42 -9.85
N TYR A 59 -10.63 -4.78 -8.60
CA TYR A 59 -9.91 -5.88 -7.97
C TYR A 59 -10.89 -6.79 -7.22
N ASN A 60 -11.26 -7.90 -7.86
CA ASN A 60 -12.16 -8.90 -7.30
C ASN A 60 -11.38 -10.20 -7.06
N TYR A 61 -11.60 -10.80 -5.90
CA TYR A 61 -10.97 -12.07 -5.53
C TYR A 61 -11.92 -12.90 -4.67
N SER A 62 -11.75 -14.22 -4.72
CA SER A 62 -12.55 -15.14 -3.92
C SER A 62 -11.72 -15.69 -2.75
N VAL A 63 -12.35 -15.76 -1.59
CA VAL A 63 -11.80 -16.39 -0.39
C VAL A 63 -12.74 -17.50 0.09
N VAL A 64 -12.18 -18.53 0.70
CA VAL A 64 -13.00 -19.58 1.32
C VAL A 64 -13.05 -19.32 2.82
N GLU A 65 -14.21 -18.99 3.36
CA GLU A 65 -14.46 -18.80 4.78
C GLU A 65 -15.54 -19.77 5.25
N ASN A 66 -15.24 -20.55 6.28
CA ASN A 66 -16.15 -21.54 6.83
C ASN A 66 -16.71 -22.52 5.77
N GLY A 67 -15.88 -22.89 4.79
CA GLY A 67 -16.26 -23.79 3.68
C GLY A 67 -17.11 -23.15 2.61
N ARG A 68 -17.33 -21.84 2.64
CA ARG A 68 -18.08 -21.09 1.60
C ARG A 68 -17.16 -20.18 0.83
N ALA A 69 -17.28 -20.18 -0.51
CA ALA A 69 -16.61 -19.22 -1.35
C ALA A 69 -17.33 -17.86 -1.23
N ILE A 70 -16.59 -16.84 -0.80
CA ILE A 70 -17.06 -15.45 -0.72
C ILE A 70 -16.27 -14.65 -1.75
N THR A 71 -16.98 -13.94 -2.63
CA THR A 71 -16.35 -12.99 -3.56
C THR A 71 -16.21 -11.65 -2.84
N ARG A 72 -14.99 -11.13 -2.83
CA ARG A 72 -14.64 -9.83 -2.29
C ARG A 72 -14.29 -8.89 -3.42
N GLY A 73 -14.84 -7.69 -3.40
CA GLY A 73 -14.67 -6.66 -4.42
C GLY A 73 -14.06 -5.38 -3.85
N TRP A 74 -13.06 -4.86 -4.54
CA TRP A 74 -12.49 -3.54 -4.31
C TRP A 74 -12.47 -2.79 -5.65
N ASN A 75 -13.26 -1.74 -5.74
CA ASN A 75 -13.44 -0.98 -6.97
C ASN A 75 -13.21 0.51 -6.69
N VAL A 76 -12.29 1.15 -7.43
CA VAL A 76 -12.00 2.57 -7.30
C VAL A 76 -12.53 3.29 -8.54
N GLN A 77 -13.51 4.14 -8.33
CA GLN A 77 -14.19 4.89 -9.37
C GLN A 77 -13.53 6.24 -9.61
N PRO A 78 -13.14 6.55 -10.85
CA PRO A 78 -12.61 7.86 -11.19
C PRO A 78 -13.71 8.94 -11.14
N HIS A 79 -13.34 10.14 -10.76
CA HIS A 79 -14.21 11.28 -10.98
C HIS A 79 -14.11 11.75 -12.43
N PHE A 80 -15.26 12.11 -13.07
CA PHE A 80 -15.31 12.47 -14.49
C PHE A 80 -14.38 13.64 -14.88
N LYS A 81 -14.11 14.58 -13.96
CA LYS A 81 -13.24 15.75 -14.19
C LYS A 81 -11.77 15.46 -13.79
N TYR A 82 -11.54 14.74 -12.70
CA TYR A 82 -10.21 14.62 -12.11
C TYR A 82 -9.51 13.29 -12.44
N GLY A 83 -10.27 12.27 -12.82
CA GLY A 83 -9.76 10.91 -13.04
C GLY A 83 -9.33 10.22 -11.74
N LEU A 84 -8.65 9.09 -11.87
CA LEU A 84 -8.06 8.33 -10.76
C LEU A 84 -6.85 9.06 -10.16
N PRO A 85 -6.59 8.88 -8.85
CA PRO A 85 -5.37 9.33 -8.20
C PRO A 85 -4.13 8.68 -8.82
N GLY A 86 -3.08 9.47 -8.99
CA GLY A 86 -1.80 9.02 -9.55
C GLY A 86 -0.63 9.12 -8.58
N PRO A 87 0.61 9.07 -9.08
CA PRO A 87 1.81 9.12 -8.25
C PRO A 87 1.92 10.37 -7.37
N PHE A 88 1.58 11.54 -7.90
CA PHE A 88 1.61 12.79 -7.14
C PHE A 88 0.58 12.80 -6.01
N ASP A 89 -0.61 12.23 -6.26
CA ASP A 89 -1.66 12.12 -5.24
C ASP A 89 -1.25 11.18 -4.10
N ARG A 90 -0.49 10.12 -4.40
CA ARG A 90 0.12 9.26 -3.39
C ARG A 90 1.13 10.02 -2.53
N ASP A 91 1.99 10.83 -3.14
CA ASP A 91 2.98 11.62 -2.41
C ASP A 91 2.28 12.69 -1.54
N VAL A 92 1.21 13.33 -2.03
CA VAL A 92 0.33 14.20 -1.23
C VAL A 92 -0.31 13.44 -0.05
N THR A 93 -0.82 12.24 -0.28
CA THR A 93 -1.38 11.37 0.77
C THR A 93 -0.34 11.00 1.81
N THR A 94 0.91 10.74 1.39
CA THR A 94 2.02 10.46 2.32
C THR A 94 2.29 11.64 3.25
N VAL A 95 2.27 12.88 2.73
CA VAL A 95 2.42 14.11 3.54
C VAL A 95 1.24 14.26 4.51
N ILE A 96 0.00 14.01 4.09
CA ILE A 96 -1.16 14.05 4.99
C ILE A 96 -0.94 13.10 6.17
N TYR A 97 -0.54 11.86 5.93
CA TYR A 97 -0.31 10.89 7.01
C TYR A 97 0.95 11.15 7.83
N GLU A 98 1.96 11.81 7.26
CA GLU A 98 3.10 12.34 8.01
C GLU A 98 2.61 13.39 9.03
N MET A 99 1.79 14.35 8.59
CA MET A 99 1.19 15.36 9.46
C MET A 99 0.28 14.73 10.53
N VAL A 100 -0.54 13.74 10.17
CA VAL A 100 -1.34 12.97 11.14
C VAL A 100 -0.46 12.33 12.21
N ASN A 101 0.68 11.76 11.82
CA ASN A 101 1.61 11.17 12.78
C ASN A 101 2.22 12.22 13.72
N GLU A 102 2.70 13.35 13.20
CA GLU A 102 3.32 14.41 13.97
C GLU A 102 2.34 15.12 14.90
N LEU A 103 1.17 15.46 14.39
CA LEU A 103 0.21 16.29 15.13
C LEU A 103 -0.59 15.50 16.16
N TYR A 104 -0.85 14.22 15.90
CA TYR A 104 -1.76 13.42 16.72
C TYR A 104 -1.11 12.15 17.28
N PHE A 105 -0.64 11.22 16.46
CA PHE A 105 -0.16 9.92 16.95
C PHE A 105 1.09 10.02 17.81
N ALA A 106 2.04 10.89 17.48
CA ALA A 106 3.24 11.12 18.31
C ALA A 106 2.88 11.68 19.70
N LYS A 107 1.78 12.40 19.79
CA LYS A 107 1.27 12.99 21.03
C LYS A 107 0.19 12.11 21.72
N SER A 108 -0.08 10.93 21.18
CA SER A 108 -1.14 10.02 21.66
C SER A 108 -2.55 10.66 21.66
N LEU A 109 -2.80 11.56 20.71
CA LEU A 109 -4.09 12.22 20.49
C LEU A 109 -4.89 11.49 19.42
N SER A 110 -6.20 11.58 19.50
CA SER A 110 -7.11 11.13 18.42
C SER A 110 -7.06 12.10 17.25
N VAL A 111 -7.11 11.57 16.03
CA VAL A 111 -7.23 12.37 14.81
C VAL A 111 -8.63 12.95 14.72
N PRO A 112 -8.79 14.27 14.58
CA PRO A 112 -10.12 14.89 14.40
C PRO A 112 -10.66 14.63 13.00
N GLU A 113 -11.97 14.81 12.82
CA GLU A 113 -12.60 14.73 11.50
C GLU A 113 -12.05 15.79 10.55
N THR A 114 -11.91 17.02 11.03
CA THR A 114 -11.33 18.14 10.29
C THR A 114 -9.91 18.41 10.78
N MET A 115 -8.95 18.41 9.87
CA MET A 115 -7.55 18.69 10.16
C MET A 115 -7.07 19.89 9.35
N VAL A 116 -6.53 20.90 10.05
CA VAL A 116 -5.84 22.02 9.42
C VAL A 116 -4.50 21.53 8.87
N ILE A 117 -4.22 21.85 7.61
CA ILE A 117 -3.01 21.42 6.90
C ILE A 117 -1.95 22.51 6.75
N GLY A 118 -2.14 23.66 7.39
CA GLY A 118 -1.23 24.79 7.34
C GLY A 118 -1.19 25.48 5.97
N THR A 119 -0.07 26.09 5.64
CA THR A 119 0.12 26.79 4.37
C THR A 119 0.50 25.84 3.24
N PHE A 120 0.16 26.22 2.00
CA PHE A 120 0.65 25.47 0.83
C PHE A 120 2.17 25.55 0.63
N ARG A 121 2.82 26.57 1.24
CA ARG A 121 4.29 26.64 1.31
C ARG A 121 4.83 25.47 2.11
N ASP A 122 4.35 25.29 3.35
CA ASP A 122 4.79 24.21 4.23
C ASP A 122 4.48 22.83 3.61
N PHE A 123 3.33 22.74 2.94
CA PHE A 123 2.94 21.49 2.27
C PHE A 123 3.88 21.16 1.09
N ALA A 124 4.25 22.16 0.26
CA ALA A 124 5.19 21.99 -0.84
C ALA A 124 6.61 21.64 -0.34
N GLU A 125 7.07 22.27 0.75
CA GLU A 125 8.33 21.94 1.41
C GLU A 125 8.33 20.47 1.92
N ARG A 126 7.23 20.02 2.51
CA ARG A 126 7.07 18.61 2.92
C ARG A 126 7.06 17.65 1.73
N LEU A 127 6.54 18.05 0.59
CA LEU A 127 6.61 17.27 -0.66
C LEU A 127 8.02 17.28 -1.29
N GLY A 128 8.91 18.19 -0.86
CA GLY A 128 10.22 18.39 -1.47
C GLY A 128 10.15 19.04 -2.86
N ILE A 129 9.12 19.86 -3.11
CA ILE A 129 8.93 20.59 -4.39
C ILE A 129 9.02 22.10 -4.20
N ALA A 130 9.38 22.82 -5.26
CA ALA A 130 9.47 24.27 -5.24
C ALA A 130 8.12 24.92 -4.93
N VAL A 131 8.13 26.01 -4.17
CA VAL A 131 6.93 26.81 -3.90
C VAL A 131 6.64 27.69 -5.10
N SER A 132 5.64 27.31 -5.89
CA SER A 132 5.20 28.05 -7.09
C SER A 132 3.68 27.99 -7.19
N GLY A 133 3.08 28.93 -7.91
CA GLY A 133 1.64 28.92 -8.17
C GLY A 133 1.18 27.64 -8.88
N GLN A 134 1.99 27.09 -9.78
CA GLN A 134 1.68 25.84 -10.45
C GLN A 134 1.67 24.64 -9.49
N ASN A 135 2.65 24.55 -8.58
CA ASN A 135 2.72 23.47 -7.59
C ASN A 135 1.59 23.59 -6.55
N VAL A 136 1.24 24.83 -6.14
CA VAL A 136 0.07 25.05 -5.27
C VAL A 136 -1.22 24.61 -5.96
N ALA A 137 -1.41 24.94 -7.25
CA ALA A 137 -2.56 24.45 -8.02
C ALA A 137 -2.59 22.92 -8.11
N ALA A 138 -1.42 22.28 -8.37
CA ALA A 138 -1.30 20.84 -8.42
C ALA A 138 -1.67 20.16 -7.08
N ILE A 139 -1.26 20.75 -5.94
CA ILE A 139 -1.65 20.26 -4.60
C ILE A 139 -3.15 20.39 -4.40
N LYS A 140 -3.75 21.55 -4.71
CA LYS A 140 -5.21 21.77 -4.63
C LYS A 140 -5.97 20.76 -5.49
N ASP A 141 -5.54 20.53 -6.72
CA ASP A 141 -6.16 19.56 -7.62
C ASP A 141 -6.01 18.11 -7.13
N SER A 142 -4.88 17.78 -6.53
CA SER A 142 -4.66 16.49 -5.88
C SER A 142 -5.65 16.28 -4.72
N LEU A 143 -5.77 17.24 -3.81
CA LEU A 143 -6.72 17.18 -2.70
C LEU A 143 -8.17 17.05 -3.19
N LYS A 144 -8.56 17.81 -4.23
CA LYS A 144 -9.88 17.68 -4.87
C LYS A 144 -10.08 16.31 -5.51
N ARG A 145 -9.04 15.73 -6.12
CA ARG A 145 -9.10 14.37 -6.69
C ARG A 145 -9.31 13.32 -5.62
N LEU A 146 -8.54 13.38 -4.52
CA LEU A 146 -8.68 12.46 -3.38
C LEU A 146 -10.06 12.56 -2.73
N MET A 147 -10.65 13.77 -2.66
CA MET A 147 -12.02 14.00 -2.17
C MET A 147 -13.08 13.40 -3.12
N ASN A 148 -12.83 13.40 -4.41
CA ASN A 148 -13.81 12.98 -5.40
C ASN A 148 -13.66 11.52 -5.89
N THR A 149 -12.60 10.83 -5.50
CA THR A 149 -12.40 9.41 -5.84
C THR A 149 -13.18 8.53 -4.87
N LEU A 150 -14.06 7.68 -5.40
CA LEU A 150 -14.90 6.78 -4.62
C LEU A 150 -14.33 5.36 -4.64
N ALA A 151 -14.06 4.80 -3.48
CA ALA A 151 -13.78 3.37 -3.33
C ALA A 151 -15.07 2.65 -2.94
N VAL A 152 -15.45 1.62 -3.70
CA VAL A 152 -16.60 0.74 -3.45
C VAL A 152 -16.07 -0.63 -3.04
N CYS A 153 -16.40 -1.05 -1.84
CA CYS A 153 -15.90 -2.27 -1.22
C CYS A 153 -17.04 -3.25 -0.96
N GLU A 154 -16.87 -4.47 -1.43
CA GLU A 154 -17.77 -5.59 -1.16
C GLU A 154 -17.02 -6.59 -0.31
N GLU A 155 -17.35 -6.69 1.00
CA GLU A 155 -16.69 -7.58 1.97
C GLU A 155 -15.14 -7.46 1.99
N THR A 156 -14.59 -6.26 1.67
CA THR A 156 -13.13 -6.02 1.57
C THR A 156 -12.61 -4.97 2.53
N PHE A 157 -13.48 -4.12 3.06
CA PHE A 157 -13.08 -3.09 4.02
C PHE A 157 -13.09 -3.67 5.44
N PHE A 158 -11.92 -3.77 6.06
CA PHE A 158 -11.81 -4.19 7.45
C PHE A 158 -12.11 -3.03 8.40
N ASP A 159 -13.22 -3.11 9.12
CA ASP A 159 -13.56 -2.16 10.18
C ASP A 159 -12.85 -2.62 11.47
N ASN A 160 -11.76 -1.95 11.81
CA ASN A 160 -10.92 -2.35 12.95
C ASN A 160 -11.65 -2.17 14.30
N LYS A 161 -12.64 -1.29 14.39
CA LYS A 161 -13.47 -1.15 15.60
C LYS A 161 -14.42 -2.34 15.78
N LYS A 162 -14.95 -2.86 14.67
CA LYS A 162 -15.90 -3.99 14.66
C LYS A 162 -15.21 -5.35 14.50
N HIS A 163 -13.90 -5.36 14.21
CA HIS A 163 -13.10 -6.56 13.93
C HIS A 163 -13.70 -7.46 12.85
N ARG A 164 -14.24 -6.88 11.78
CA ARG A 164 -14.83 -7.63 10.65
C ARG A 164 -14.70 -6.90 9.34
N TYR A 165 -14.75 -7.66 8.26
CA TYR A 165 -14.91 -7.12 6.92
C TYR A 165 -16.36 -6.65 6.71
N ILE A 166 -16.51 -5.53 6.02
CA ILE A 166 -17.80 -4.91 5.68
C ILE A 166 -17.83 -4.47 4.23
N SER A 167 -19.03 -4.38 3.69
CA SER A 167 -19.31 -3.70 2.43
C SER A 167 -19.58 -2.23 2.71
N VAL A 168 -18.85 -1.35 2.05
CA VAL A 168 -18.97 0.11 2.26
C VAL A 168 -18.41 0.86 1.05
N SER A 169 -18.94 2.05 0.80
CA SER A 169 -18.34 3.00 -0.13
C SER A 169 -17.78 4.17 0.66
N PHE A 170 -16.55 4.57 0.37
CA PHE A 170 -15.87 5.65 1.06
C PHE A 170 -14.96 6.45 0.11
N ARG A 171 -14.50 7.61 0.59
CA ARG A 171 -13.45 8.42 -0.01
C ARG A 171 -12.29 8.56 0.96
N LEU A 172 -11.12 8.98 0.49
CA LEU A 172 -10.07 9.34 1.44
C LEU A 172 -10.45 10.60 2.22
N LEU A 173 -10.95 11.61 1.50
CA LEU A 173 -11.39 12.88 2.07
C LEU A 173 -12.88 13.10 1.77
N LYS A 174 -13.64 13.51 2.76
CA LYS A 174 -15.04 13.92 2.64
C LYS A 174 -15.17 15.36 2.16
N GLY A 175 -14.18 16.20 2.50
CA GLY A 175 -14.17 17.61 2.16
C GLY A 175 -12.76 18.20 2.15
N VAL A 176 -12.61 19.32 1.47
CA VAL A 176 -11.43 20.17 1.47
C VAL A 176 -11.85 21.63 1.44
N GLY A 177 -11.18 22.48 2.20
CA GLY A 177 -11.36 23.94 2.16
C GLY A 177 -10.01 24.62 2.04
N PHE A 178 -9.99 25.74 1.31
CA PHE A 178 -8.77 26.50 1.07
C PHE A 178 -8.93 27.92 1.54
N ALA A 179 -7.91 28.45 2.22
CA ALA A 179 -7.90 29.83 2.68
C ALA A 179 -8.19 30.81 1.54
N GLY A 180 -9.15 31.70 1.77
CA GLY A 180 -9.64 32.67 0.79
C GLY A 180 -10.78 32.20 -0.12
N ASP A 181 -11.06 30.89 -0.18
CA ASP A 181 -12.25 30.38 -0.90
C ASP A 181 -13.53 30.68 -0.09
N GLU A 182 -14.67 30.81 -0.76
CA GLU A 182 -15.97 31.03 -0.09
C GLU A 182 -16.37 29.83 0.75
N ASP A 183 -16.90 30.09 1.95
CA ASP A 183 -17.33 29.08 2.93
C ASP A 183 -18.79 28.61 2.76
N GLY A 184 -19.47 29.13 1.75
CA GLY A 184 -20.89 28.84 1.47
C GLY A 184 -21.88 29.61 2.34
N ASN A 185 -21.41 30.38 3.35
CA ASN A 185 -22.24 31.23 4.25
C ASN A 185 -21.99 32.71 4.01
N GLY A 186 -21.32 33.09 2.91
CA GLY A 186 -20.95 34.46 2.57
C GLY A 186 -19.63 34.94 3.21
N GLY A 187 -18.93 34.08 3.94
CA GLY A 187 -17.58 34.30 4.45
C GLY A 187 -16.51 33.62 3.58
N LYS A 188 -15.27 33.67 4.05
CA LYS A 188 -14.14 32.97 3.45
C LYS A 188 -13.47 32.09 4.47
N HIS A 189 -12.98 30.93 4.02
CA HIS A 189 -12.15 30.09 4.88
C HIS A 189 -10.87 30.83 5.30
N GLU A 190 -10.55 30.79 6.58
CA GLU A 190 -9.33 31.41 7.12
C GLU A 190 -8.12 30.52 6.95
N GLU A 191 -8.31 29.19 6.91
CA GLU A 191 -7.26 28.19 6.89
C GLU A 191 -7.50 27.14 5.80
N ASN A 192 -6.40 26.48 5.39
CA ASN A 192 -6.49 25.28 4.56
C ASN A 192 -6.77 24.06 5.45
N PHE A 193 -7.77 23.28 5.12
CA PHE A 193 -8.13 22.09 5.88
C PHE A 193 -8.61 20.95 4.99
N ILE A 194 -8.55 19.76 5.55
CA ILE A 194 -9.14 18.56 5.00
C ILE A 194 -10.12 17.95 6.00
N VAL A 195 -11.14 17.25 5.48
CA VAL A 195 -12.11 16.50 6.28
C VAL A 195 -11.98 15.04 5.89
N PHE A 196 -11.64 14.19 6.84
CA PHE A 196 -11.53 12.75 6.61
C PHE A 196 -12.90 12.09 6.43
N ASP A 197 -12.96 11.05 5.59
CA ASP A 197 -14.12 10.17 5.57
C ASP A 197 -14.21 9.39 6.89
N GLU A 198 -15.42 9.14 7.35
CA GLU A 198 -15.69 8.47 8.64
C GLU A 198 -15.04 7.09 8.72
N CYS A 199 -15.06 6.31 7.64
CA CYS A 199 -14.46 4.97 7.60
C CYS A 199 -12.93 5.05 7.79
N ILE A 200 -12.28 5.98 7.11
CA ILE A 200 -10.84 6.23 7.22
C ILE A 200 -10.50 6.74 8.63
N LEU A 201 -11.23 7.74 9.12
CA LEU A 201 -11.01 8.33 10.44
C LEU A 201 -11.14 7.28 11.55
N ARG A 202 -12.15 6.43 11.47
CA ARG A 202 -12.36 5.34 12.43
C ARG A 202 -11.19 4.36 12.46
N ASN A 203 -10.69 3.95 11.30
CA ASN A 203 -9.54 3.07 11.21
C ASN A 203 -8.25 3.73 11.71
N LEU A 204 -8.02 5.01 11.40
CA LEU A 204 -6.90 5.78 11.97
C LEU A 204 -6.95 5.79 13.50
N ASN A 205 -8.09 6.15 14.09
CA ASN A 205 -8.26 6.26 15.53
C ASN A 205 -8.28 4.91 16.27
N THR A 206 -8.51 3.82 15.56
CA THR A 206 -8.40 2.46 16.13
C THR A 206 -7.05 1.80 15.85
N GLY A 207 -6.10 2.52 15.21
CA GLY A 207 -4.74 2.05 14.98
C GLY A 207 -4.58 1.08 13.80
N TYR A 208 -5.53 1.04 12.86
CA TYR A 208 -5.42 0.24 11.63
C TYR A 208 -4.52 0.96 10.61
N VAL A 209 -3.27 1.09 10.96
CA VAL A 209 -2.26 1.85 10.22
C VAL A 209 -0.94 1.08 10.14
N MET A 210 -0.15 1.36 9.14
CA MET A 210 1.21 0.84 8.97
C MET A 210 2.24 1.97 9.07
N VAL A 211 3.35 1.70 9.71
CA VAL A 211 4.47 2.66 9.78
C VAL A 211 5.29 2.57 8.51
N VAL A 212 5.46 3.69 7.83
CA VAL A 212 6.28 3.87 6.63
C VAL A 212 7.34 4.93 6.92
N ASP A 213 8.60 4.65 6.61
CA ASP A 213 9.69 5.61 6.70
C ASP A 213 9.65 6.53 5.47
N VAL A 214 9.38 7.81 5.70
CA VAL A 214 9.23 8.82 4.63
C VAL A 214 10.57 9.14 3.98
N ASP A 215 11.65 9.12 4.74
CA ASP A 215 12.99 9.42 4.23
C ASP A 215 13.43 8.31 3.28
N CYS A 216 13.24 7.03 3.67
CA CYS A 216 13.44 5.90 2.76
C CYS A 216 12.56 6.01 1.49
N LEU A 217 11.28 6.36 1.65
CA LEU A 217 10.37 6.50 0.52
C LEU A 217 10.83 7.59 -0.47
N ARG A 218 11.41 8.67 0.04
CA ARG A 218 11.90 9.80 -0.79
C ARG A 218 13.19 9.52 -1.52
N THR A 219 14.03 8.62 -1.02
CA THR A 219 15.25 8.21 -1.74
C THR A 219 14.95 7.40 -2.99
N LEU A 220 13.78 6.74 -3.04
CA LEU A 220 13.34 5.97 -4.19
C LEU A 220 12.89 6.90 -5.33
N LYS A 221 13.35 6.63 -6.54
CA LYS A 221 13.12 7.45 -7.74
C LYS A 221 11.86 7.01 -8.47
N THR A 222 11.68 5.68 -8.64
CA THR A 222 10.56 5.17 -9.42
C THR A 222 9.29 5.03 -8.56
N ASN A 223 8.15 5.33 -9.16
CA ASN A 223 6.86 5.19 -8.48
C ASN A 223 6.54 3.74 -8.11
N ILE A 224 7.02 2.80 -8.92
CA ILE A 224 6.87 1.36 -8.66
C ILE A 224 7.68 0.98 -7.42
N ALA A 225 8.94 1.46 -7.30
CA ALA A 225 9.76 1.18 -6.12
C ALA A 225 9.11 1.72 -4.83
N LYS A 226 8.59 2.95 -4.86
CA LYS A 226 7.88 3.56 -3.71
C LYS A 226 6.67 2.74 -3.28
N GLN A 227 5.85 2.28 -4.21
CA GLN A 227 4.68 1.47 -3.89
C GLN A 227 5.06 0.06 -3.43
N LEU A 228 6.05 -0.54 -4.09
CA LEU A 228 6.57 -1.86 -3.71
C LEU A 228 7.21 -1.83 -2.33
N TYR A 229 7.96 -0.77 -1.99
CA TYR A 229 8.49 -0.55 -0.63
C TYR A 229 7.37 -0.59 0.42
N ALA A 230 6.26 0.10 0.18
CA ALA A 230 5.13 0.12 1.10
C ALA A 230 4.52 -1.29 1.28
N HIS A 231 4.32 -2.04 0.19
CA HIS A 231 3.85 -3.43 0.26
C HIS A 231 4.84 -4.35 0.98
N LEU A 232 6.12 -4.26 0.66
CA LEU A 232 7.17 -5.08 1.30
C LEU A 232 7.28 -4.80 2.79
N SER A 233 7.11 -3.53 3.22
CA SER A 233 7.11 -3.17 4.64
C SER A 233 6.08 -3.96 5.45
N TYR A 234 4.88 -4.11 4.89
CA TYR A 234 3.81 -4.91 5.49
C TYR A 234 4.06 -6.42 5.37
N ARG A 235 4.39 -6.89 4.16
CA ARG A 235 4.55 -8.32 3.89
C ARG A 235 5.68 -8.94 4.69
N PHE A 236 6.83 -8.31 4.70
CA PHE A 236 7.94 -8.78 5.52
C PHE A 236 7.63 -8.77 7.03
N PHE A 237 6.82 -7.78 7.49
CA PHE A 237 6.39 -7.76 8.88
C PHE A 237 5.48 -8.95 9.21
N VAL A 238 4.54 -9.30 8.33
CA VAL A 238 3.64 -10.44 8.50
C VAL A 238 4.42 -11.75 8.45
N GLU A 239 5.21 -11.98 7.41
CA GLU A 239 5.99 -13.21 7.21
C GLU A 239 6.97 -13.43 8.37
N ALA A 240 7.59 -12.37 8.89
CA ALA A 240 8.50 -12.48 10.04
C ALA A 240 7.79 -12.91 11.33
N GLN A 241 6.49 -12.64 11.50
CA GLN A 241 5.72 -13.15 12.66
C GLN A 241 5.52 -14.65 12.59
N ASP A 242 5.42 -15.20 11.39
CA ASP A 242 5.28 -16.64 11.13
C ASP A 242 6.65 -17.33 10.98
N GLY A 243 7.76 -16.61 11.22
CA GLY A 243 9.14 -17.14 11.10
C GLY A 243 9.60 -17.33 9.65
N ILE A 244 8.90 -16.77 8.67
CA ILE A 244 9.22 -16.87 7.25
C ILE A 244 10.20 -15.75 6.87
N GLU A 245 11.32 -16.11 6.24
CA GLU A 245 12.40 -15.18 5.88
C GLU A 245 12.26 -14.55 4.49
N CYS A 246 11.18 -14.80 3.78
CA CYS A 246 10.96 -14.29 2.43
C CYS A 246 9.46 -14.15 2.13
N TRP A 247 9.14 -13.30 1.16
CA TRP A 247 7.79 -13.18 0.62
C TRP A 247 7.79 -13.47 -0.87
N THR A 248 6.79 -14.21 -1.34
CA THR A 248 6.60 -14.52 -2.75
C THR A 248 5.31 -13.88 -3.27
N ALA A 249 5.39 -13.20 -4.39
CA ALA A 249 4.26 -12.54 -5.04
C ALA A 249 4.12 -13.01 -6.49
N ASP A 250 2.89 -13.25 -6.95
CA ASP A 250 2.60 -13.44 -8.36
C ASP A 250 2.62 -12.09 -9.09
N TYR A 251 3.16 -12.04 -10.31
CA TYR A 251 3.22 -10.81 -11.10
C TYR A 251 1.82 -10.24 -11.39
N GLU A 252 0.81 -11.08 -11.56
CA GLU A 252 -0.57 -10.63 -11.72
C GLU A 252 -1.03 -9.82 -10.50
N TRP A 253 -0.79 -10.35 -9.31
CA TRP A 253 -1.08 -9.65 -8.06
C TRP A 253 -0.30 -8.34 -7.96
N LEU A 254 1.01 -8.37 -8.27
CA LEU A 254 1.85 -7.18 -8.26
C LEU A 254 1.34 -6.12 -9.22
N SER A 255 0.97 -6.48 -10.45
CA SER A 255 0.52 -5.52 -11.46
C SER A 255 -0.73 -4.76 -11.02
N VAL A 256 -1.69 -5.44 -10.39
CA VAL A 256 -2.91 -4.83 -9.88
C VAL A 256 -2.60 -3.91 -8.68
N HIS A 257 -1.84 -4.41 -7.70
CA HIS A 257 -1.58 -3.67 -6.46
C HIS A 257 -0.60 -2.50 -6.64
N LEU A 258 0.27 -2.59 -7.64
CA LEU A 258 1.15 -1.49 -8.03
C LEU A 258 0.48 -0.52 -9.02
N GLY A 259 -0.75 -0.79 -9.48
CA GLY A 259 -1.46 0.05 -10.44
C GLY A 259 -0.71 0.22 -11.76
N ILE A 260 -0.13 -0.87 -12.27
CA ILE A 260 0.67 -0.89 -13.51
C ILE A 260 0.06 -1.82 -14.55
N LYS A 261 0.41 -1.59 -15.83
CA LYS A 261 -0.03 -2.45 -16.93
C LYS A 261 0.46 -3.89 -16.72
N ARG A 262 -0.44 -4.86 -16.84
CA ARG A 262 -0.09 -6.28 -16.86
C ARG A 262 0.40 -6.67 -18.27
N TRP A 263 1.60 -7.24 -18.34
CA TRP A 263 2.16 -7.82 -19.54
C TRP A 263 1.91 -9.32 -19.60
N THR A 264 1.72 -9.83 -20.81
CA THR A 264 1.55 -11.27 -21.08
C THR A 264 2.87 -11.96 -21.37
N GLU A 265 3.92 -11.21 -21.65
CA GLU A 265 5.27 -11.69 -21.91
C GLU A 265 6.14 -11.49 -20.64
N LEU A 266 6.69 -12.59 -20.14
CA LEU A 266 7.48 -12.60 -18.90
C LEU A 266 8.68 -11.64 -18.93
N TRP A 267 9.34 -11.51 -20.08
CA TRP A 267 10.50 -10.63 -20.21
C TRP A 267 10.12 -9.15 -20.04
N ARG A 268 8.94 -8.74 -20.53
CA ARG A 268 8.41 -7.37 -20.33
C ARG A 268 8.03 -7.12 -18.88
N ALA A 269 7.44 -8.12 -18.23
CA ALA A 269 7.14 -8.05 -16.80
C ALA A 269 8.42 -7.84 -15.98
N LYS A 270 9.47 -8.60 -16.29
CA LYS A 270 10.79 -8.47 -15.65
C LYS A 270 11.39 -7.08 -15.90
N GLN A 271 11.36 -6.61 -17.13
CA GLN A 271 11.87 -5.29 -17.50
C GLN A 271 11.13 -4.17 -16.78
N GLN A 272 9.80 -4.25 -16.69
CA GLN A 272 8.96 -3.23 -16.04
C GLN A 272 9.28 -3.06 -14.54
N LEU A 273 9.62 -4.15 -13.85
CA LEU A 273 9.91 -4.14 -12.41
C LEU A 273 11.41 -4.02 -12.10
N HIS A 274 12.28 -4.11 -13.11
CA HIS A 274 13.73 -4.18 -12.92
C HIS A 274 14.29 -2.99 -12.14
N ASP A 275 14.01 -1.78 -12.59
CA ASP A 275 14.55 -0.56 -11.96
C ASP A 275 14.08 -0.45 -10.50
N ALA A 276 12.81 -0.77 -10.24
CA ALA A 276 12.26 -0.76 -8.88
C ALA A 276 12.93 -1.80 -7.97
N HIS A 277 13.24 -2.98 -8.50
CA HIS A 277 13.94 -4.02 -7.75
C HIS A 277 15.37 -3.61 -7.43
N GLU A 278 16.10 -3.05 -8.42
CA GLU A 278 17.47 -2.59 -8.21
C GLU A 278 17.52 -1.41 -7.22
N GLU A 279 16.63 -0.42 -7.32
CA GLU A 279 16.54 0.68 -6.35
C GLU A 279 16.36 0.16 -4.91
N LEU A 280 15.45 -0.79 -4.71
CA LEU A 280 15.19 -1.35 -3.37
C LEU A 280 16.36 -2.20 -2.85
N LYS A 281 17.10 -2.84 -3.75
CA LYS A 281 18.29 -3.60 -3.42
C LYS A 281 19.48 -2.67 -3.11
N GLU A 282 19.70 -1.62 -3.90
CA GLU A 282 20.71 -0.60 -3.64
C GLU A 282 20.45 0.12 -2.32
N LEU A 283 19.20 0.42 -2.00
CA LEU A 283 18.79 0.96 -0.70
C LEU A 283 19.07 -0.04 0.45
N GLY A 284 19.28 -1.32 0.15
CA GLY A 284 19.43 -2.36 1.16
C GLY A 284 18.13 -2.78 1.83
N TYR A 285 16.98 -2.40 1.27
CA TYR A 285 15.66 -2.76 1.78
C TYR A 285 15.32 -4.22 1.49
N ILE A 286 15.61 -4.67 0.26
CA ILE A 286 15.68 -6.09 -0.07
C ILE A 286 17.15 -6.50 -0.19
N ARG A 287 17.47 -7.73 0.24
CA ARG A 287 18.79 -8.34 0.05
C ARG A 287 18.94 -8.82 -1.37
N ASP A 288 17.94 -9.52 -1.86
CA ASP A 288 17.84 -10.05 -3.21
C ASP A 288 16.39 -10.31 -3.61
N TYR A 289 16.17 -10.49 -4.91
CA TYR A 289 14.93 -10.97 -5.47
C TYR A 289 15.20 -12.03 -6.52
N ARG A 290 14.28 -13.00 -6.67
CA ARG A 290 14.38 -14.06 -7.67
C ARG A 290 13.06 -14.32 -8.36
N TRP A 291 13.10 -14.36 -9.68
CA TRP A 291 11.97 -14.79 -10.48
C TRP A 291 11.94 -16.33 -10.59
N ASP A 292 10.76 -16.89 -10.38
CA ASP A 292 10.42 -18.28 -10.63
C ASP A 292 9.13 -18.28 -11.48
N GLY A 293 9.29 -18.40 -12.80
CA GLY A 293 8.20 -18.17 -13.74
C GLY A 293 7.59 -16.78 -13.56
N TRP A 294 6.28 -16.72 -13.30
CA TRP A 294 5.53 -15.50 -13.07
C TRP A 294 5.53 -15.04 -11.59
N ARG A 295 6.29 -15.68 -10.73
CA ARG A 295 6.43 -15.34 -9.32
C ARG A 295 7.74 -14.62 -9.05
N VAL A 296 7.69 -13.71 -8.11
CA VAL A 296 8.90 -13.01 -7.61
C VAL A 296 9.03 -13.30 -6.12
N LEU A 297 10.14 -13.85 -5.73
CA LEU A 297 10.52 -14.05 -4.33
C LEU A 297 11.40 -12.89 -3.88
N TYR A 298 11.05 -12.26 -2.78
CA TYR A 298 11.78 -11.16 -2.14
C TYR A 298 12.35 -11.58 -0.80
N ARG A 299 13.61 -11.24 -0.54
CA ARG A 299 14.24 -11.44 0.77
C ARG A 299 14.54 -10.09 1.43
N PRO A 300 14.19 -9.90 2.71
CA PRO A 300 14.43 -8.66 3.41
C PRO A 300 15.92 -8.36 3.55
N GLY A 301 16.28 -7.10 3.35
CA GLY A 301 17.64 -6.59 3.48
C GLY A 301 17.98 -6.08 4.87
N ALA A 302 19.18 -5.51 5.01
CA ALA A 302 19.70 -5.02 6.28
C ALA A 302 18.90 -3.82 6.79
N LEU A 303 18.47 -2.92 5.90
CA LEU A 303 17.69 -1.72 6.27
C LEU A 303 16.36 -2.12 6.91
N TRP A 304 15.60 -3.03 6.29
CA TRP A 304 14.35 -3.53 6.87
C TRP A 304 14.56 -4.17 8.25
N LYS A 305 15.60 -5.02 8.39
CA LYS A 305 15.93 -5.63 9.68
C LYS A 305 16.26 -4.59 10.75
N GLY A 306 17.00 -3.53 10.40
CA GLY A 306 17.28 -2.40 11.27
C GLY A 306 16.02 -1.64 11.69
N GLU A 307 15.07 -1.40 10.78
CA GLU A 307 13.76 -0.81 11.09
C GLU A 307 12.97 -1.67 12.10
N GLN A 308 12.96 -2.99 11.95
CA GLN A 308 12.28 -3.89 12.88
C GLN A 308 12.90 -3.85 14.28
N LEU A 309 14.21 -3.81 14.39
CA LEU A 309 14.89 -3.65 15.68
C LEU A 309 14.53 -2.32 16.37
N ARG A 310 14.48 -1.23 15.62
CA ARG A 310 14.05 0.09 16.12
C ARG A 310 12.58 0.07 16.59
N ARG A 311 11.68 -0.54 15.83
CA ARG A 311 10.25 -0.68 16.18
C ARG A 311 10.07 -1.50 17.46
N ASN A 312 10.86 -2.56 17.65
CA ASN A 312 10.77 -3.44 18.81
C ASN A 312 11.40 -2.82 20.07
N SER A 313 12.49 -2.07 19.96
CA SER A 313 13.12 -1.36 21.09
C SER A 313 12.21 -0.26 21.66
N GLY A 314 11.41 0.42 20.82
CA GLY A 314 10.41 1.37 21.26
C GLY A 314 9.22 0.75 22.03
N LYS A 315 8.90 -0.51 21.75
CA LYS A 315 7.82 -1.25 22.45
C LYS A 315 8.19 -1.66 23.88
N ALA A 316 9.46 -1.84 24.20
CA ALA A 316 9.91 -2.22 25.54
C ALA A 316 9.68 -1.12 26.61
N LYS A 317 9.51 0.15 26.20
CA LYS A 317 9.23 1.30 27.10
C LYS A 317 7.74 1.63 27.29
N ARG A 318 6.85 1.09 26.47
CA ARG A 318 5.38 1.28 26.61
C ARG A 318 4.76 0.02 27.19
N LYS A 319 4.18 0.10 28.42
CA LYS A 319 3.27 -0.92 28.96
C LYS A 319 2.27 -1.28 27.88
N ARG A 320 2.16 -2.59 27.58
CA ARG A 320 1.29 -3.21 26.58
C ARG A 320 -0.16 -2.68 26.65
N THR A 321 -0.49 -1.67 25.90
CA THR A 321 -1.80 -1.59 25.31
C THR A 321 -1.79 -2.67 24.20
N LYS A 322 -2.66 -3.68 24.32
CA LYS A 322 -2.80 -4.71 23.29
C LYS A 322 -3.04 -4.03 21.95
N GLN A 323 -2.00 -3.85 21.16
CA GLN A 323 -2.14 -3.56 19.74
C GLN A 323 -2.69 -4.86 19.14
N VAL A 324 -3.97 -4.86 18.82
CA VAL A 324 -4.57 -5.91 18.02
C VAL A 324 -3.89 -5.78 16.66
N SER A 325 -3.02 -6.74 16.36
CA SER A 325 -2.49 -6.86 14.99
C SER A 325 -3.68 -6.99 14.07
N PRO A 326 -3.70 -6.26 12.92
CA PRO A 326 -4.75 -6.46 11.94
C PRO A 326 -4.83 -7.96 11.63
N PRO A 327 -6.03 -8.52 11.41
CA PRO A 327 -6.14 -9.90 10.97
C PRO A 327 -5.24 -10.04 9.77
N ILE A 328 -4.34 -11.01 9.84
CA ILE A 328 -3.40 -11.31 8.77
C ILE A 328 -4.27 -11.65 7.57
N GLU A 329 -4.39 -10.73 6.64
CA GLU A 329 -4.85 -11.06 5.31
C GLU A 329 -3.76 -12.00 4.76
N LYS A 330 -3.91 -13.31 5.05
CA LYS A 330 -3.11 -14.31 4.35
C LYS A 330 -3.30 -13.95 2.89
N THR A 331 -2.19 -13.69 2.19
CA THR A 331 -2.23 -13.60 0.73
C THR A 331 -3.14 -14.73 0.34
N PRO A 332 -4.24 -14.50 -0.40
CA PRO A 332 -4.99 -15.62 -0.89
C PRO A 332 -3.91 -16.50 -1.47
N VAL A 333 -3.69 -17.68 -0.88
CA VAL A 333 -2.94 -18.71 -1.55
C VAL A 333 -3.80 -18.89 -2.78
N ILE A 334 -3.38 -18.21 -3.86
CA ILE A 334 -3.76 -18.59 -5.19
C ILE A 334 -3.04 -19.92 -5.28
N GLU A 335 -3.70 -20.96 -4.73
CA GLU A 335 -3.35 -22.30 -5.12
C GLU A 335 -3.19 -22.24 -6.62
N PRO A 336 -2.13 -22.81 -7.21
CA PRO A 336 -1.95 -22.78 -8.64
C PRO A 336 -3.34 -23.15 -9.19
N HIS A 337 -4.03 -22.15 -9.75
CA HIS A 337 -5.45 -22.32 -10.12
C HIS A 337 -5.42 -23.49 -11.06
N ASP A 338 -5.86 -24.63 -10.56
CA ASP A 338 -6.10 -25.77 -11.43
C ASP A 338 -6.92 -25.18 -12.57
N PRO A 339 -6.37 -25.11 -13.80
CA PRO A 339 -7.07 -24.48 -14.93
C PRO A 339 -8.49 -24.99 -15.05
N LEU A 340 -8.72 -26.22 -14.58
CA LEU A 340 -10.01 -26.88 -14.49
C LEU A 340 -10.93 -26.16 -13.47
N ILE A 341 -10.46 -25.84 -12.25
CA ILE A 341 -11.29 -25.16 -11.24
C ILE A 341 -11.68 -23.76 -11.71
N VAL A 342 -10.76 -23.03 -12.34
CA VAL A 342 -11.06 -21.70 -12.89
C VAL A 342 -12.07 -21.77 -14.02
N ALA A 343 -11.94 -22.76 -14.92
CA ALA A 343 -12.88 -22.97 -16.02
C ALA A 343 -14.27 -23.37 -15.49
N LEU A 344 -14.33 -24.29 -14.52
CA LEU A 344 -15.59 -24.74 -13.91
C LEU A 344 -16.29 -23.62 -13.13
N SER A 345 -15.55 -22.77 -12.42
CA SER A 345 -16.12 -21.64 -11.70
C SER A 345 -16.68 -20.58 -12.65
N ALA A 346 -15.98 -20.29 -13.75
CA ALA A 346 -16.47 -19.39 -14.79
C ALA A 346 -17.71 -19.93 -15.49
N PHE A 347 -17.76 -21.22 -15.77
CA PHE A 347 -18.91 -21.92 -16.34
C PHE A 347 -20.11 -21.90 -15.38
N ALA A 348 -19.91 -22.27 -14.13
CA ALA A 348 -20.94 -22.30 -13.12
C ALA A 348 -21.57 -20.92 -12.87
N SER A 349 -20.78 -19.83 -13.06
CA SER A 349 -21.26 -18.46 -12.94
C SER A 349 -22.04 -17.95 -14.15
N GLY A 350 -22.17 -18.74 -15.21
CA GLY A 350 -22.89 -18.35 -16.44
C GLY A 350 -22.20 -17.25 -17.26
N LEU A 351 -20.87 -17.08 -17.08
CA LEU A 351 -20.10 -16.14 -17.88
C LEU A 351 -19.90 -16.70 -19.30
N SER A 352 -20.12 -15.90 -20.33
CA SER A 352 -19.96 -16.28 -21.74
C SER A 352 -18.59 -16.88 -22.09
N MET A 353 -17.56 -16.51 -21.32
CA MET A 353 -16.21 -17.09 -21.43
C MET A 353 -16.05 -18.47 -20.75
N GLY A 354 -17.04 -18.94 -20.02
CA GLY A 354 -16.96 -20.19 -19.26
C GLY A 354 -16.98 -21.41 -20.18
N GLU A 355 -17.86 -21.41 -21.18
CA GLU A 355 -17.99 -22.50 -22.17
C GLU A 355 -16.74 -22.61 -23.05
N ASP A 356 -16.18 -21.49 -23.52
CA ASP A 356 -14.92 -21.46 -24.29
C ASP A 356 -13.74 -22.04 -23.52
N ARG A 357 -13.67 -21.79 -22.20
CA ARG A 357 -12.61 -22.32 -21.35
C ARG A 357 -12.73 -23.81 -21.10
N ILE A 358 -13.96 -24.31 -20.97
CA ILE A 358 -14.24 -25.74 -20.82
C ILE A 358 -13.88 -26.48 -22.08
N GLN A 359 -14.26 -25.97 -23.28
CA GLN A 359 -13.89 -26.55 -24.56
C GLN A 359 -12.38 -26.58 -24.78
N LYS A 360 -11.66 -25.53 -24.39
CA LYS A 360 -10.19 -25.50 -24.45
C LYS A 360 -9.52 -26.55 -23.57
N LEU A 361 -10.19 -27.00 -22.51
CA LEU A 361 -9.74 -28.10 -21.65
C LEU A 361 -10.22 -29.48 -22.13
N GLY A 362 -10.89 -29.56 -23.30
CA GLY A 362 -11.39 -30.82 -23.85
C GLY A 362 -12.60 -31.39 -23.10
N LEU A 363 -13.32 -30.57 -22.33
CA LEU A 363 -14.48 -30.98 -21.54
C LEU A 363 -15.78 -30.66 -22.28
N THR A 364 -16.75 -31.58 -22.19
CA THR A 364 -18.14 -31.33 -22.63
C THR A 364 -18.89 -30.56 -21.52
N VAL A 365 -19.99 -29.88 -21.91
CA VAL A 365 -20.85 -29.13 -20.97
C VAL A 365 -21.43 -30.05 -19.90
N GLU A 366 -21.83 -31.28 -20.27
CA GLU A 366 -22.34 -32.28 -19.33
C GLU A 366 -21.29 -32.68 -18.31
N ARG A 367 -20.07 -32.97 -18.77
CA ARG A 367 -18.97 -33.36 -17.89
C ARG A 367 -18.54 -32.21 -16.96
N ALA A 368 -18.61 -30.98 -17.45
CA ALA A 368 -18.35 -29.80 -16.64
C ALA A 368 -19.40 -29.62 -15.53
N ARG A 369 -20.69 -29.89 -15.81
CA ARG A 369 -21.74 -29.85 -14.78
C ARG A 369 -21.54 -30.92 -13.71
N GLU A 370 -21.22 -32.15 -14.11
CA GLU A 370 -20.90 -33.26 -13.21
C GLU A 370 -19.71 -32.87 -12.27
N LEU A 371 -18.63 -32.36 -12.84
CA LEU A 371 -17.46 -31.93 -12.10
C LEU A 371 -17.75 -30.74 -11.15
N CYS A 372 -18.66 -29.84 -11.51
CA CYS A 372 -19.12 -28.79 -10.60
C CYS A 372 -19.84 -29.39 -9.39
N LEU A 373 -20.71 -30.39 -9.62
CA LEU A 373 -21.41 -31.09 -8.53
C LEU A 373 -20.44 -31.89 -7.65
N GLU A 374 -19.54 -32.66 -8.26
CA GLU A 374 -18.50 -33.43 -7.55
C GLU A 374 -17.63 -32.53 -6.65
N ARG A 375 -17.37 -31.27 -7.05
CA ARG A 375 -16.50 -30.32 -6.36
C ARG A 375 -17.26 -29.27 -5.55
N ASN A 376 -18.57 -29.43 -5.37
CA ASN A 376 -19.46 -28.49 -4.65
C ASN A 376 -19.38 -27.04 -5.19
N ILE A 377 -19.19 -26.85 -6.48
CA ILE A 377 -19.25 -25.56 -7.16
C ILE A 377 -20.70 -25.26 -7.50
N PRO A 378 -21.34 -24.23 -6.91
CA PRO A 378 -22.77 -23.96 -7.12
C PRO A 378 -23.03 -23.52 -8.58
N LEU A 379 -23.87 -24.23 -9.29
CA LEU A 379 -24.35 -23.85 -10.61
C LEU A 379 -25.38 -22.74 -10.49
N ARG A 380 -25.25 -21.69 -11.25
CA ARG A 380 -26.30 -20.68 -11.39
C ARG A 380 -27.49 -21.32 -12.07
N ASN A 381 -28.64 -21.39 -11.38
CA ASN A 381 -29.87 -21.88 -11.98
C ASN A 381 -30.21 -21.01 -13.21
N SER A 382 -30.27 -21.63 -14.37
CA SER A 382 -30.74 -21.06 -15.64
C SER A 382 -32.23 -20.74 -15.58
#